data_187bc7c3a2c440a45f70a9eb0bde2e9b
#
_entry.id   187bc7c3a2c440a45f70a9eb0bde2e9b
#
_cell.length_a   1.000
_cell.length_b   1.000
_cell.length_c   1.000
_cell.angle_alpha   90.00
_cell.angle_beta   90.00
_cell.angle_gamma   90.00
#
_symmetry.space_group_name_H-M   'P 1'
#
loop_
_entity.id
_entity.type
_entity.pdbx_description
1 polymer ?
#
loop_
_entity_poly.entity_id
_entity_poly.type
_entity_poly.pdbx_seq_one_letter_code
_entity_poly.pdbx_strand_id
1 'polypeptide(L)'
;VSSSAKCGASWFKYFYNLQAVTTNTRFKNVEAIYEGRLRGNQLMASGIALMPEDARLLWASEGMKGVTWLDLGDNNLGDEGVRELAGCRWLANIQYLNLTQNGVTDEGLMALADSKYLTLLKRLHLKGNPIKGSGILALFNSGALDNLSTIQVHDGWTCKKREGWRYKPQGR
;
A
#
# COMPACT_ATOMS: atom_id res chain seq x y z
N VAL A 1 22.14 -31.59 -14.21
CA VAL A 1 20.70 -31.84 -14.25
C VAL A 1 20.09 -31.43 -12.92
N SER A 2 19.34 -30.35 -12.94
CA SER A 2 18.30 -29.92 -12.00
C SER A 2 18.51 -30.08 -10.48
N SER A 3 18.88 -29.00 -9.80
CA SER A 3 18.36 -28.73 -8.44
C SER A 3 18.46 -27.24 -8.13
N SER A 4 17.57 -26.46 -8.63
CA SER A 4 17.42 -25.05 -8.24
C SER A 4 15.94 -24.73 -8.11
N ALA A 5 15.33 -25.06 -6.98
CA ALA A 5 14.02 -24.54 -6.59
C ALA A 5 13.58 -25.03 -5.20
N LYS A 6 14.36 -24.87 -4.15
CA LYS A 6 13.87 -25.13 -2.77
C LYS A 6 14.57 -24.30 -1.68
N CYS A 7 15.01 -23.10 -1.97
CA CYS A 7 15.73 -22.30 -0.98
C CYS A 7 14.95 -21.10 -0.40
N GLY A 8 13.67 -20.92 -0.78
CA GLY A 8 12.88 -19.76 -0.35
C GLY A 8 12.07 -19.91 0.94
N ALA A 9 11.69 -21.14 1.28
CA ALA A 9 10.69 -21.34 2.37
C ALA A 9 11.28 -21.53 3.77
N SER A 10 12.59 -21.83 3.89
CA SER A 10 13.18 -22.19 5.16
C SER A 10 13.66 -20.99 5.99
N TRP A 11 14.00 -19.87 5.36
CA TRP A 11 14.50 -18.68 6.06
C TRP A 11 13.38 -17.87 6.72
N PHE A 12 12.15 -17.92 6.19
CA PHE A 12 10.98 -17.26 6.76
C PHE A 12 10.58 -17.82 8.14
N LYS A 13 10.81 -19.09 8.38
CA LYS A 13 10.41 -19.77 9.61
C LYS A 13 11.25 -19.37 10.85
N TYR A 14 12.48 -18.93 10.67
CA TYR A 14 13.40 -18.67 11.78
C TYR A 14 13.34 -17.25 12.33
N PHE A 15 12.95 -16.26 11.53
CA PHE A 15 12.93 -14.86 11.97
C PHE A 15 11.68 -14.45 12.74
N TYR A 16 10.57 -15.15 12.58
CA TYR A 16 9.28 -14.76 13.16
C TYR A 16 8.95 -15.36 14.51
N ASN A 17 9.79 -16.29 15.01
CA ASN A 17 9.53 -16.93 16.32
C ASN A 17 9.99 -16.10 17.53
N LEU A 18 10.56 -14.91 17.33
CA LEU A 18 11.16 -14.12 18.42
C LEU A 18 10.35 -12.88 18.85
N GLN A 19 9.23 -12.56 18.20
CA GLN A 19 8.39 -11.43 18.60
C GLN A 19 6.89 -11.74 18.68
N ALA A 20 6.51 -12.98 18.95
CA ALA A 20 5.15 -13.32 19.33
C ALA A 20 4.88 -12.93 20.79
N VAL A 21 5.12 -11.67 21.14
CA VAL A 21 4.74 -11.11 22.45
C VAL A 21 3.65 -10.08 22.24
N THR A 22 2.41 -10.51 22.56
CA THR A 22 1.29 -9.65 22.97
C THR A 22 0.80 -8.61 21.98
N THR A 23 0.43 -9.00 20.77
CA THR A 23 -0.56 -8.24 20.03
C THR A 23 -1.72 -9.15 19.68
N ASN A 24 -2.93 -8.71 20.01
CA ASN A 24 -4.18 -9.38 19.68
C ASN A 24 -4.47 -9.23 18.17
N THR A 25 -3.50 -9.64 17.33
CA THR A 25 -3.62 -9.55 15.89
C THR A 25 -4.43 -10.73 15.36
N ARG A 26 -5.35 -10.43 14.45
CA ARG A 26 -6.18 -11.43 13.76
C ARG A 26 -5.35 -12.42 12.94
N PHE A 27 -4.20 -11.96 12.45
CA PHE A 27 -3.24 -12.76 11.69
C PHE A 27 -2.06 -13.14 12.58
N LYS A 28 -1.86 -14.44 12.77
CA LYS A 28 -0.78 -14.97 13.61
C LYS A 28 0.62 -14.81 13.00
N ASN A 29 0.68 -14.64 11.68
CA ASN A 29 1.92 -14.47 10.93
C ASN A 29 1.67 -13.87 9.54
N VAL A 30 2.73 -13.47 8.89
CA VAL A 30 2.69 -12.85 7.54
C VAL A 30 2.23 -13.86 6.48
N GLU A 31 2.56 -15.14 6.62
CA GLU A 31 2.15 -16.18 5.68
C GLU A 31 0.63 -16.24 5.55
N ALA A 32 -0.10 -16.10 6.67
CA ALA A 32 -1.56 -16.10 6.66
C ALA A 32 -2.15 -14.93 5.82
N ILE A 33 -1.44 -13.80 5.78
CA ILE A 33 -1.85 -12.65 4.96
C ILE A 33 -1.54 -12.91 3.48
N TYR A 34 -0.40 -13.53 3.17
CA TYR A 34 -0.01 -13.84 1.79
C TYR A 34 -0.77 -15.02 1.20
N GLU A 35 -1.29 -15.91 2.03
CA GLU A 35 -1.93 -17.15 1.59
C GLU A 35 -3.08 -16.88 0.60
N GLY A 36 -2.92 -17.38 -0.63
CA GLY A 36 -3.88 -17.20 -1.71
C GLY A 36 -4.02 -15.77 -2.26
N ARG A 37 -3.30 -14.79 -1.68
CA ARG A 37 -3.42 -13.36 -2.05
C ARG A 37 -2.24 -12.82 -2.83
N LEU A 38 -1.06 -13.41 -2.68
CA LEU A 38 0.11 -13.05 -3.48
C LEU A 38 0.13 -13.85 -4.77
N ARG A 39 0.03 -13.17 -5.91
CA ARG A 39 0.07 -13.76 -7.25
C ARG A 39 1.15 -13.07 -8.07
N GLY A 40 2.30 -13.73 -8.19
CA GLY A 40 3.46 -13.11 -8.82
C GLY A 40 3.91 -11.87 -8.06
N ASN A 41 3.80 -10.70 -8.67
CA ASN A 41 4.14 -9.41 -8.09
C ASN A 41 2.92 -8.59 -7.62
N GLN A 42 1.75 -9.22 -7.51
CA GLN A 42 0.50 -8.59 -7.10
C GLN A 42 0.04 -9.14 -5.75
N LEU A 43 -0.12 -8.29 -4.75
CA LEU A 43 -0.74 -8.63 -3.47
C LEU A 43 -2.15 -8.08 -3.41
N MET A 44 -3.13 -8.99 -3.35
CA MET A 44 -4.56 -8.70 -3.30
C MET A 44 -5.08 -8.91 -1.87
N ALA A 45 -4.91 -7.90 -1.02
CA ALA A 45 -5.28 -7.93 0.39
C ALA A 45 -6.48 -7.01 0.72
N SER A 46 -7.39 -6.84 -0.24
CA SER A 46 -8.63 -6.08 -0.02
C SER A 46 -9.65 -6.86 0.79
N GLY A 47 -10.47 -6.17 1.59
CA GLY A 47 -11.63 -6.71 2.30
C GLY A 47 -11.30 -7.75 3.37
N ILE A 48 -10.09 -7.75 3.91
CA ILE A 48 -9.68 -8.73 4.94
C ILE A 48 -9.72 -8.17 6.36
N ALA A 49 -10.30 -6.98 6.52
CA ALA A 49 -10.34 -6.23 7.77
C ALA A 49 -8.94 -6.02 8.38
N LEU A 50 -7.97 -5.70 7.54
CA LEU A 50 -6.60 -5.40 7.94
C LEU A 50 -6.57 -4.14 8.79
N MET A 51 -6.05 -4.25 10.01
CA MET A 51 -5.85 -3.15 10.94
C MET A 51 -4.40 -2.64 10.85
N PRO A 52 -4.08 -1.44 11.37
CA PRO A 52 -2.70 -0.95 11.36
C PRO A 52 -1.69 -1.93 11.98
N GLU A 53 -2.07 -2.58 13.08
CA GLU A 53 -1.22 -3.55 13.78
C GLU A 53 -0.90 -4.78 12.92
N ASP A 54 -1.89 -5.28 12.16
CA ASP A 54 -1.71 -6.41 11.25
C ASP A 54 -0.85 -6.00 10.04
N ALA A 55 -1.07 -4.77 9.54
CA ALA A 55 -0.34 -4.22 8.42
C ALA A 55 1.16 -4.08 8.69
N ARG A 56 1.56 -3.80 9.95
CA ARG A 56 2.97 -3.78 10.37
C ARG A 56 3.70 -5.08 10.04
N LEU A 57 3.03 -6.21 10.14
CA LEU A 57 3.60 -7.50 9.76
C LEU A 57 3.96 -7.54 8.26
N LEU A 58 3.09 -6.98 7.42
CA LEU A 58 3.35 -6.86 5.97
C LEU A 58 4.53 -5.93 5.70
N TRP A 59 4.51 -4.74 6.33
CA TRP A 59 5.56 -3.73 6.09
C TRP A 59 6.93 -4.18 6.57
N ALA A 60 7.00 -5.04 7.58
CA ALA A 60 8.25 -5.64 8.06
C ALA A 60 8.76 -6.78 7.16
N SER A 61 7.91 -7.36 6.32
CA SER A 61 8.23 -8.54 5.54
C SER A 61 9.01 -8.24 4.25
N GLU A 62 10.11 -8.96 4.03
CA GLU A 62 10.83 -8.94 2.76
C GLU A 62 10.00 -9.45 1.57
N GLY A 63 8.93 -10.20 1.83
CA GLY A 63 7.99 -10.65 0.81
C GLY A 63 7.37 -9.51 -0.01
N MET A 64 7.36 -8.29 0.54
CA MET A 64 6.93 -7.08 -0.15
C MET A 64 7.90 -6.58 -1.23
N LYS A 65 9.18 -7.00 -1.19
CA LYS A 65 10.24 -6.47 -2.07
C LYS A 65 9.96 -6.61 -3.57
N GLY A 66 9.24 -7.64 -3.97
CA GLY A 66 8.89 -7.89 -5.37
C GLY A 66 7.51 -7.37 -5.77
N VAL A 67 6.74 -6.80 -4.84
CA VAL A 67 5.37 -6.37 -5.09
C VAL A 67 5.38 -5.05 -5.86
N THR A 68 4.67 -5.03 -6.99
CA THR A 68 4.48 -3.81 -7.82
C THR A 68 3.02 -3.36 -7.83
N TRP A 69 2.12 -4.26 -7.49
CA TRP A 69 0.68 -4.02 -7.40
C TRP A 69 0.20 -4.40 -6.00
N LEU A 70 -0.27 -3.41 -5.25
CA LEU A 70 -0.76 -3.60 -3.88
C LEU A 70 -2.21 -3.13 -3.77
N ASP A 71 -3.09 -4.08 -3.55
CA ASP A 71 -4.51 -3.81 -3.30
C ASP A 71 -4.82 -4.01 -1.81
N LEU A 72 -5.11 -2.91 -1.15
CA LEU A 72 -5.48 -2.83 0.27
C LEU A 72 -6.89 -2.24 0.46
N GLY A 73 -7.70 -2.19 -0.58
CA GLY A 73 -9.05 -1.63 -0.52
C GLY A 73 -9.91 -2.28 0.55
N ASP A 74 -10.94 -1.59 1.03
CA ASP A 74 -11.94 -2.10 1.98
C ASP A 74 -11.31 -2.71 3.26
N ASN A 75 -10.34 -1.98 3.84
CA ASN A 75 -9.71 -2.32 5.11
C ASN A 75 -9.90 -1.18 6.13
N ASN A 76 -9.18 -1.21 7.24
CA ASN A 76 -9.31 -0.23 8.29
C ASN A 76 -7.95 0.32 8.74
N LEU A 77 -7.11 0.68 7.74
CA LEU A 77 -5.73 1.11 7.98
C LEU A 77 -5.63 2.48 8.65
N GLY A 78 -6.53 3.39 8.33
CA GLY A 78 -6.48 4.77 8.79
C GLY A 78 -5.17 5.49 8.39
N ASP A 79 -4.94 6.64 8.99
CA ASP A 79 -3.72 7.42 8.73
C ASP A 79 -2.47 6.77 9.33
N GLU A 80 -2.62 6.03 10.44
CA GLU A 80 -1.51 5.34 11.08
C GLU A 80 -0.96 4.23 10.18
N GLY A 81 -1.81 3.33 9.69
CA GLY A 81 -1.38 2.25 8.80
C GLY A 81 -0.76 2.78 7.51
N VAL A 82 -1.30 3.88 6.97
CA VAL A 82 -0.76 4.52 5.77
C VAL A 82 0.57 5.23 6.03
N ARG A 83 0.75 5.85 7.21
CA ARG A 83 2.04 6.45 7.60
C ARG A 83 3.14 5.41 7.69
N GLU A 84 2.84 4.26 8.27
CA GLU A 84 3.79 3.14 8.33
C GLU A 84 4.10 2.55 6.95
N LEU A 85 3.07 2.41 6.10
CA LEU A 85 3.24 2.02 4.71
C LEU A 85 4.19 2.97 3.98
N ALA A 86 4.01 4.28 4.14
CA ALA A 86 4.86 5.29 3.53
C ALA A 86 6.34 5.18 3.94
N GLY A 87 6.61 4.65 5.15
CA GLY A 87 7.94 4.35 5.67
C GLY A 87 8.53 3.00 5.25
N CYS A 88 7.78 2.16 4.56
CA CYS A 88 8.22 0.82 4.22
C CYS A 88 9.18 0.79 3.03
N ARG A 89 10.46 0.45 3.29
CA ARG A 89 11.51 0.37 2.26
C ARG A 89 11.25 -0.68 1.18
N TRP A 90 10.50 -1.72 1.49
CA TRP A 90 10.21 -2.80 0.56
C TRP A 90 9.24 -2.41 -0.56
N LEU A 91 8.55 -1.27 -0.40
CA LEU A 91 7.61 -0.76 -1.38
C LEU A 91 8.24 0.11 -2.48
N ALA A 92 9.56 0.13 -2.59
CA ALA A 92 10.26 0.93 -3.60
C ALA A 92 9.88 0.57 -5.05
N ASN A 93 9.35 -0.64 -5.29
CA ASN A 93 8.91 -1.10 -6.61
C ASN A 93 7.40 -0.91 -6.88
N ILE A 94 6.64 -0.41 -5.92
CA ILE A 94 5.19 -0.24 -6.06
C ILE A 94 4.88 0.74 -7.20
N GLN A 95 4.02 0.31 -8.11
CA GLN A 95 3.51 1.13 -9.21
C GLN A 95 2.01 1.40 -9.10
N TYR A 96 1.28 0.52 -8.42
CA TYR A 96 -0.15 0.64 -8.17
C TYR A 96 -0.43 0.42 -6.69
N LEU A 97 -1.17 1.35 -6.08
CA LEU A 97 -1.63 1.27 -4.70
C LEU A 97 -3.12 1.57 -4.62
N ASN A 98 -3.89 0.63 -4.10
CA ASN A 98 -5.30 0.83 -3.80
C ASN A 98 -5.50 0.96 -2.28
N LEU A 99 -6.00 2.12 -1.85
CA LEU A 99 -6.39 2.44 -0.48
C LEU A 99 -7.87 2.83 -0.39
N THR A 100 -8.70 2.38 -1.33
CA THR A 100 -10.15 2.63 -1.32
C THR A 100 -10.74 2.19 0.03
N GLN A 101 -11.65 3.02 0.59
CA GLN A 101 -12.38 2.69 1.83
C GLN A 101 -11.48 2.21 2.99
N ASN A 102 -10.50 3.01 3.37
CA ASN A 102 -9.58 2.72 4.47
C ASN A 102 -9.65 3.72 5.63
N GLY A 103 -10.54 4.71 5.58
CA GLY A 103 -10.63 5.76 6.60
C GLY A 103 -9.42 6.72 6.59
N VAL A 104 -8.72 6.82 5.46
CA VAL A 104 -7.57 7.70 5.28
C VAL A 104 -8.04 9.15 5.13
N THR A 105 -7.40 10.05 5.87
CA THR A 105 -7.63 11.50 5.78
C THR A 105 -6.50 12.21 5.02
N ASP A 106 -6.55 13.53 4.98
CA ASP A 106 -5.45 14.34 4.42
C ASP A 106 -4.10 14.10 5.13
N GLU A 107 -4.11 13.73 6.42
CA GLU A 107 -2.88 13.44 7.19
C GLU A 107 -2.16 12.21 6.66
N GLY A 108 -2.90 11.13 6.37
CA GLY A 108 -2.33 9.94 5.74
C GLY A 108 -1.76 10.23 4.35
N LEU A 109 -2.42 11.10 3.57
CA LEU A 109 -1.92 11.50 2.26
C LEU A 109 -0.66 12.36 2.34
N MET A 110 -0.52 13.23 3.34
CA MET A 110 0.71 13.97 3.60
C MET A 110 1.87 13.01 3.90
N ALA A 111 1.63 11.97 4.71
CA ALA A 111 2.63 10.94 4.95
C ALA A 111 3.07 10.19 3.68
N LEU A 112 2.12 9.90 2.77
CA LEU A 112 2.47 9.33 1.45
C LEU A 112 3.29 10.29 0.61
N ALA A 113 2.94 11.59 0.63
CA ALA A 113 3.63 12.62 -0.13
C ALA A 113 5.10 12.78 0.31
N ASP A 114 5.39 12.55 1.58
CA ASP A 114 6.73 12.62 2.18
C ASP A 114 7.51 11.29 2.06
N SER A 115 6.92 10.26 1.47
CA SER A 115 7.56 8.94 1.37
C SER A 115 8.80 8.97 0.49
N LYS A 116 9.91 8.46 1.04
CA LYS A 116 11.17 8.29 0.30
C LYS A 116 11.22 7.02 -0.55
N TYR A 117 10.22 6.14 -0.41
CA TYR A 117 10.24 4.81 -1.00
C TYR A 117 9.26 4.64 -2.15
N LEU A 118 8.15 5.37 -2.17
CA LEU A 118 7.10 5.22 -3.19
C LEU A 118 7.41 5.93 -4.51
N THR A 119 8.67 6.07 -4.86
CA THR A 119 9.14 6.86 -6.01
C THR A 119 8.68 6.33 -7.37
N LEU A 120 8.37 5.03 -7.47
CA LEU A 120 7.87 4.41 -8.70
C LEU A 120 6.33 4.35 -8.77
N LEU A 121 5.62 4.90 -7.77
CA LEU A 121 4.16 4.88 -7.73
C LEU A 121 3.58 5.68 -8.91
N LYS A 122 2.73 5.02 -9.70
CA LYS A 122 2.09 5.59 -10.90
C LYS A 122 0.61 5.85 -10.70
N ARG A 123 -0.07 4.96 -9.97
CA ARG A 123 -1.53 5.04 -9.76
C ARG A 123 -1.87 4.85 -8.30
N LEU A 124 -2.70 5.75 -7.77
CA LEU A 124 -3.18 5.75 -6.40
C LEU A 124 -4.70 5.83 -6.37
N HIS A 125 -5.37 4.86 -5.77
CA HIS A 125 -6.81 4.84 -5.61
C HIS A 125 -7.18 5.14 -4.16
N LEU A 126 -8.03 6.15 -3.96
CA LEU A 126 -8.40 6.73 -2.66
C LEU A 126 -9.91 6.86 -2.47
N LYS A 127 -10.72 6.24 -3.34
CA LYS A 127 -12.18 6.33 -3.28
C LYS A 127 -12.71 5.97 -1.89
N GLY A 128 -13.75 6.66 -1.42
CA GLY A 128 -14.42 6.34 -0.16
C GLY A 128 -13.63 6.68 1.11
N ASN A 129 -12.60 7.52 0.99
CA ASN A 129 -11.86 8.06 2.13
C ASN A 129 -12.29 9.50 2.44
N PRO A 130 -12.28 9.94 3.72
CA PRO A 130 -12.73 11.28 4.13
C PRO A 130 -11.69 12.38 3.84
N ILE A 131 -11.31 12.52 2.58
CA ILE A 131 -10.28 13.46 2.10
C ILE A 131 -10.91 14.82 1.83
N LYS A 132 -10.31 15.89 2.32
CA LYS A 132 -10.78 17.29 2.19
C LYS A 132 -10.02 18.10 1.13
N GLY A 133 -8.82 17.66 0.71
CA GLY A 133 -8.07 18.23 -0.40
C GLY A 133 -6.66 18.70 -0.09
N SER A 134 -6.31 19.04 1.15
CA SER A 134 -4.94 19.43 1.51
C SER A 134 -3.94 18.29 1.28
N GLY A 135 -4.35 17.06 1.57
CA GLY A 135 -3.55 15.86 1.28
C GLY A 135 -3.33 15.65 -0.23
N ILE A 136 -4.34 15.94 -1.06
CA ILE A 136 -4.21 15.88 -2.51
C ILE A 136 -3.19 16.92 -2.99
N LEU A 137 -3.22 18.14 -2.45
CA LEU A 137 -2.23 19.17 -2.78
C LEU A 137 -0.82 18.75 -2.35
N ALA A 138 -0.68 18.08 -1.21
CA ALA A 138 0.61 17.54 -0.78
C ALA A 138 1.16 16.50 -1.76
N LEU A 139 0.31 15.56 -2.22
CA LEU A 139 0.70 14.57 -3.25
C LEU A 139 1.12 15.24 -4.56
N PHE A 140 0.47 16.37 -4.94
CA PHE A 140 0.79 17.10 -6.14
C PHE A 140 2.15 17.81 -6.07
N ASN A 141 2.43 18.40 -4.92
CA ASN A 141 3.65 19.15 -4.69
C ASN A 141 4.83 18.26 -4.25
N SER A 142 4.58 16.96 -4.05
CA SER A 142 5.63 16.02 -3.68
C SER A 142 6.64 15.83 -4.81
N GLY A 143 7.90 16.15 -4.56
CA GLY A 143 9.02 15.81 -5.43
C GLY A 143 9.41 14.33 -5.36
N ALA A 144 8.94 13.60 -4.34
CA ALA A 144 9.23 12.17 -4.19
C ALA A 144 8.33 11.30 -5.09
N LEU A 145 7.13 11.78 -5.46
CA LEU A 145 6.14 11.04 -6.25
C LEU A 145 6.10 11.51 -7.72
N ASP A 146 7.24 11.75 -8.34
CA ASP A 146 7.32 12.26 -9.72
C ASP A 146 6.71 11.34 -10.77
N ASN A 147 6.67 10.04 -10.50
CA ASN A 147 6.04 9.06 -11.39
C ASN A 147 4.53 8.95 -11.22
N LEU A 148 3.95 9.57 -10.19
CA LEU A 148 2.52 9.52 -9.92
C LEU A 148 1.75 10.23 -11.02
N SER A 149 1.06 9.46 -11.86
CA SER A 149 0.35 9.97 -13.03
C SER A 149 -1.16 10.04 -12.83
N THR A 150 -1.70 9.23 -11.92
CA THR A 150 -3.14 9.11 -11.75
C THR A 150 -3.50 8.98 -10.27
N ILE A 151 -4.38 9.83 -9.78
CA ILE A 151 -5.03 9.70 -8.46
C ILE A 151 -6.54 9.64 -8.69
N GLN A 152 -7.18 8.61 -8.15
CA GLN A 152 -8.63 8.47 -8.17
C GLN A 152 -9.19 8.71 -6.76
N VAL A 153 -9.96 9.78 -6.57
CA VAL A 153 -10.47 10.20 -5.25
C VAL A 153 -11.95 9.84 -5.05
N HIS A 154 -12.77 10.05 -6.07
CA HIS A 154 -14.21 9.80 -6.06
C HIS A 154 -14.64 9.04 -7.31
N ASP A 155 -15.92 8.59 -7.33
CA ASP A 155 -16.49 8.00 -8.53
C ASP A 155 -16.42 8.97 -9.71
N GLY A 156 -15.74 8.53 -10.76
CA GLY A 156 -15.60 9.29 -11.97
C GLY A 156 -14.56 10.41 -11.94
N TRP A 157 -13.88 10.65 -10.80
CA TRP A 157 -12.90 11.72 -10.71
C TRP A 157 -11.47 11.19 -10.65
N THR A 158 -10.72 11.47 -11.69
CA THR A 158 -9.31 11.13 -11.80
C THR A 158 -8.48 12.36 -12.06
N CYS A 159 -7.46 12.58 -11.25
CA CYS A 159 -6.47 13.63 -11.45
C CYS A 159 -5.26 13.07 -12.19
N LYS A 160 -4.76 13.77 -13.22
CA LYS A 160 -3.58 13.35 -13.98
C LYS A 160 -2.50 14.44 -13.97
N LYS A 161 -1.33 14.13 -13.48
CA LYS A 161 -0.22 15.07 -13.27
C LYS A 161 0.22 15.77 -14.57
N ARG A 162 0.31 15.05 -15.68
CA ARG A 162 0.77 15.60 -16.98
C ARG A 162 -0.19 16.57 -17.66
N GLU A 163 -1.48 16.54 -17.31
CA GLU A 163 -2.50 17.42 -17.88
C GLU A 163 -2.73 18.68 -17.04
N GLY A 164 -1.80 19.01 -16.12
CA GLY A 164 -1.95 20.13 -15.19
C GLY A 164 -3.09 19.87 -14.20
N TRP A 165 -3.16 18.66 -13.66
CA TRP A 165 -4.12 18.27 -12.62
C TRP A 165 -5.55 18.78 -12.88
N ARG A 166 -6.03 18.52 -14.07
CA ARG A 166 -7.43 18.79 -14.40
C ARG A 166 -8.30 17.69 -13.86
N TYR A 167 -9.20 18.10 -13.03
CA TYR A 167 -10.29 17.27 -12.53
C TYR A 167 -11.22 16.96 -13.70
N LYS A 168 -11.21 15.73 -14.19
CA LYS A 168 -12.16 15.28 -15.22
C LYS A 168 -13.07 14.23 -14.58
N PRO A 169 -14.40 14.49 -14.47
CA PRO A 169 -15.33 13.42 -14.20
C PRO A 169 -15.19 12.37 -15.31
N GLN A 170 -15.07 11.10 -14.93
CA GLN A 170 -15.24 10.04 -15.92
C GLN A 170 -16.70 10.13 -16.39
N GLY A 171 -16.91 10.32 -17.67
CA GLY A 171 -18.24 10.50 -18.24
C GLY A 171 -19.19 9.37 -17.86
N ARG A 172 -20.44 9.76 -17.64
CA ARG A 172 -21.57 8.84 -17.54
C ARG A 172 -21.75 8.08 -18.84
#